data_c3dacceb21c56914e8d714936075beb0
#
_entry.id   c3dacceb21c56914e8d714936075beb0
#
_cell.length_a   1.000
_cell.length_b   1.000
_cell.length_c   1.000
_cell.angle_alpha   90.00
_cell.angle_beta   90.00
_cell.angle_gamma   90.00
#
_symmetry.space_group_name_H-M   'P 1'
#
loop_
_entity.id
_entity.type
_entity.pdbx_description
1 polymer ?
#
loop_
_entity_poly.entity_id
_entity_poly.type
_entity_poly.pdbx_seq_one_letter_code
_entity_poly.pdbx_strand_id
1 'polypeptide(L)'
;MWYQQTLTLNEKPRGFHLVTDEILAELRRLADVQTGLLHLLLQHTSASLTLNENCDPTVRADMEQHFLRTVPEDAPYQHDYEGADDMPARIKSSLLGTSLMLPVSRGRLLLGTWQGIYLGEHRIHGGQRRIVATLQGDD
;
A
#
# COMPACT_ATOMS: atom_id res chain seq x y z
N MET A 1 -23.08 -2.68 8.98
CA MET A 1 -23.17 -1.57 8.01
C MET A 1 -21.99 -1.61 7.06
N TRP A 2 -22.17 -1.07 5.89
CA TRP A 2 -21.15 -1.00 4.85
C TRP A 2 -20.86 0.43 4.48
N TYR A 3 -19.59 0.78 4.38
CA TYR A 3 -19.13 2.07 3.88
C TYR A 3 -18.05 1.82 2.85
N GLN A 4 -18.05 2.59 1.77
CA GLN A 4 -17.06 2.45 0.72
C GLN A 4 -16.69 3.82 0.18
N GLN A 5 -15.39 4.06 0.04
CA GLN A 5 -14.89 5.30 -0.55
C GLN A 5 -13.58 5.05 -1.29
N THR A 6 -13.27 5.92 -2.23
CA THR A 6 -11.99 5.91 -2.92
C THR A 6 -11.09 6.97 -2.29
N LEU A 7 -9.88 6.55 -1.93
CA LEU A 7 -8.86 7.43 -1.39
C LEU A 7 -7.81 7.67 -2.48
N THR A 8 -7.25 8.87 -2.51
CA THR A 8 -6.14 9.19 -3.41
C THR A 8 -4.93 9.55 -2.57
N LEU A 9 -3.86 8.75 -2.70
CA LEU A 9 -2.58 9.05 -2.06
C LEU A 9 -1.79 10.03 -2.90
N ASN A 10 -1.12 10.95 -2.23
CA ASN A 10 -0.22 11.89 -2.89
C ASN A 10 0.90 11.15 -3.61
N GLU A 11 1.37 11.71 -4.72
CA GLU A 11 2.49 11.16 -5.46
C GLU A 11 3.72 11.01 -4.55
N LYS A 12 4.42 9.90 -4.69
CA LYS A 12 5.61 9.58 -3.91
C LYS A 12 6.74 9.09 -4.82
N PRO A 13 7.99 9.34 -4.44
CA PRO A 13 9.11 8.77 -5.17
C PRO A 13 9.13 7.25 -5.03
N ARG A 14 9.86 6.59 -5.92
CA ARG A 14 10.05 5.13 -5.83
C ARG A 14 10.60 4.76 -4.46
N GLY A 15 10.02 3.70 -3.87
CA GLY A 15 10.40 3.21 -2.55
C GLY A 15 9.19 2.80 -1.72
N PHE A 16 9.45 2.45 -0.46
CA PHE A 16 8.40 2.08 0.49
C PHE A 16 8.10 3.27 1.40
N HIS A 17 6.80 3.56 1.57
CA HIS A 17 6.33 4.72 2.31
C HIS A 17 5.27 4.33 3.32
N LEU A 18 5.38 4.83 4.54
CA LEU A 18 4.30 4.73 5.52
C LEU A 18 3.15 5.63 5.10
N VAL A 19 1.99 5.04 4.91
CA VAL A 19 0.78 5.76 4.48
C VAL A 19 -0.38 5.60 5.44
N THR A 20 -0.13 5.04 6.63
CA THR A 20 -1.17 4.80 7.63
C THR A 20 -1.95 6.09 7.95
N ASP A 21 -1.24 7.15 8.30
CA ASP A 21 -1.89 8.40 8.71
C ASP A 21 -2.61 9.07 7.53
N GLU A 22 -2.03 9.02 6.34
CA GLU A 22 -2.65 9.57 5.14
C GLU A 22 -3.96 8.85 4.83
N ILE A 23 -4.00 7.52 4.97
CA ILE A 23 -5.21 6.71 4.77
C ILE A 23 -6.24 7.01 5.87
N LEU A 24 -5.82 6.98 7.14
CA LEU A 24 -6.74 7.20 8.26
C LEU A 24 -7.38 8.58 8.23
N ALA A 25 -6.66 9.61 7.78
CA ALA A 25 -7.20 10.96 7.65
C ALA A 25 -8.40 11.04 6.69
N GLU A 26 -8.48 10.12 5.72
CA GLU A 26 -9.56 10.08 4.72
C GLU A 26 -10.70 9.14 5.10
N LEU A 27 -10.51 8.27 6.10
CA LEU A 27 -11.52 7.27 6.50
C LEU A 27 -12.54 7.89 7.45
N ARG A 28 -13.56 8.55 6.89
CA ARG A 28 -14.55 9.34 7.64
C ARG A 28 -15.40 8.51 8.61
N ARG A 29 -15.65 7.24 8.29
CA ARG A 29 -16.59 6.40 9.02
C ARG A 29 -15.91 5.37 9.93
N LEU A 30 -14.58 5.35 9.97
CA LEU A 30 -13.85 4.36 10.78
C LEU A 30 -14.23 4.48 12.26
N ALA A 31 -14.33 5.70 12.78
CA ALA A 31 -14.66 5.94 14.18
C ALA A 31 -16.04 5.40 14.57
N ASP A 32 -16.93 5.17 13.60
CA ASP A 32 -18.30 4.71 13.87
C ASP A 32 -18.39 3.17 14.01
N VAL A 33 -17.31 2.45 13.72
CA VAL A 33 -17.32 0.98 13.71
C VAL A 33 -16.76 0.44 15.02
N GLN A 34 -17.57 -0.31 15.76
CA GLN A 34 -17.15 -0.93 17.03
C GLN A 34 -16.40 -2.24 16.80
N THR A 35 -16.86 -3.06 15.88
CA THR A 35 -16.21 -4.31 15.51
C THR A 35 -16.42 -4.51 14.02
N GLY A 36 -15.34 -4.70 13.28
CA GLY A 36 -15.47 -4.85 11.84
C GLY A 36 -14.17 -5.13 11.13
N LEU A 37 -14.23 -4.93 9.82
CA LEU A 37 -13.12 -5.13 8.90
C LEU A 37 -12.99 -3.93 7.97
N LEU A 38 -11.76 -3.55 7.70
CA LEU A 38 -11.42 -2.60 6.64
C LEU A 38 -10.67 -3.35 5.56
N HIS A 39 -11.21 -3.32 4.35
CA HIS A 39 -10.53 -3.83 3.16
C HIS A 39 -10.00 -2.67 2.35
N LEU A 40 -8.74 -2.75 1.94
CA LEU A 40 -8.10 -1.78 1.07
C LEU A 40 -7.68 -2.48 -0.22
N LEU A 41 -8.13 -1.95 -1.36
CA LEU A 41 -7.68 -2.41 -2.67
C LEU A 41 -6.97 -1.27 -3.39
N LEU A 42 -5.70 -1.47 -3.68
CA LEU A 42 -4.93 -0.57 -4.53
C LEU A 42 -5.25 -0.85 -6.00
N GLN A 43 -5.80 0.14 -6.70
CA GLN A 43 -6.29 -0.03 -8.07
C GLN A 43 -5.19 0.21 -9.12
N HIS A 44 -4.02 -0.37 -8.91
CA HIS A 44 -2.85 -0.19 -9.78
C HIS A 44 -2.06 -1.47 -9.94
N THR A 45 -1.31 -1.58 -11.03
CA THR A 45 -0.50 -2.76 -11.35
C THR A 45 1.00 -2.54 -11.16
N SER A 46 1.41 -1.39 -10.65
CA SER A 46 2.82 -1.02 -10.49
C SER A 46 3.16 -0.44 -9.13
N ALA A 47 2.33 -0.74 -8.15
CA ALA A 47 2.52 -0.37 -6.74
C ALA A 47 1.95 -1.49 -5.86
N SER A 48 2.22 -1.45 -4.57
CA SER A 48 1.81 -2.50 -3.63
C SER A 48 1.35 -1.94 -2.30
N LEU A 49 0.60 -2.77 -1.55
CA LEU A 49 0.22 -2.51 -0.16
C LEU A 49 0.71 -3.65 0.72
N THR A 50 1.43 -3.32 1.79
CA THR A 50 1.89 -4.31 2.78
C THR A 50 1.82 -3.72 4.19
N LEU A 51 2.07 -4.56 5.18
CA LEU A 51 2.23 -4.14 6.58
C LEU A 51 3.66 -4.43 7.00
N ASN A 52 4.33 -3.45 7.57
CA ASN A 52 5.63 -3.67 8.17
C ASN A 52 5.97 -2.56 9.17
N GLU A 53 7.21 -2.50 9.58
CA GLU A 53 7.75 -1.69 10.66
C GLU A 53 7.44 -0.19 10.48
N ASN A 54 6.85 0.40 11.50
CA ASN A 54 6.39 1.79 11.47
C ASN A 54 7.35 2.79 12.14
N CYS A 55 8.47 2.33 12.68
CA CYS A 55 9.37 3.16 13.48
C CYS A 55 10.68 3.43 12.74
N ASP A 56 11.45 2.38 12.45
CA ASP A 56 12.80 2.52 11.91
C ASP A 56 12.78 2.68 10.38
N PRO A 57 13.18 3.85 9.85
CA PRO A 57 13.19 4.06 8.40
C PRO A 57 14.20 3.19 7.64
N THR A 58 15.18 2.60 8.32
CA THR A 58 16.14 1.71 7.65
C THR A 58 15.47 0.43 7.15
N VAL A 59 14.39 -0.01 7.78
CA VAL A 59 13.62 -1.16 7.29
C VAL A 59 13.10 -0.88 5.88
N ARG A 60 12.54 0.31 5.65
CA ARG A 60 12.03 0.70 4.32
C ARG A 60 13.15 0.81 3.29
N ALA A 61 14.28 1.37 3.70
CA ALA A 61 15.46 1.48 2.83
C ALA A 61 16.00 0.11 2.43
N ASP A 62 16.09 -0.81 3.38
CA ASP A 62 16.58 -2.17 3.13
C ASP A 62 15.61 -2.96 2.25
N MET A 63 14.32 -2.79 2.44
CA MET A 63 13.31 -3.41 1.57
C MET A 63 13.46 -2.94 0.13
N GLU A 64 13.62 -1.64 -0.09
CA GLU A 64 13.81 -1.10 -1.43
C GLU A 64 15.07 -1.67 -2.08
N GLN A 65 16.18 -1.69 -1.38
CA GLN A 65 17.43 -2.25 -1.91
C GLN A 65 17.31 -3.74 -2.23
N HIS A 66 16.62 -4.49 -1.38
CA HIS A 66 16.37 -5.91 -1.62
C HIS A 66 15.61 -6.15 -2.92
N PHE A 67 14.52 -5.40 -3.13
CA PHE A 67 13.68 -5.58 -4.31
C PHE A 67 14.33 -5.03 -5.58
N LEU A 68 15.16 -4.02 -5.49
CA LEU A 68 15.96 -3.58 -6.63
C LEU A 68 16.92 -4.67 -7.12
N ARG A 69 17.48 -5.46 -6.20
CA ARG A 69 18.36 -6.59 -6.54
C ARG A 69 17.59 -7.82 -7.01
N THR A 70 16.48 -8.12 -6.34
CA THR A 70 15.70 -9.35 -6.59
C THR A 70 14.91 -9.26 -7.89
N VAL A 71 14.40 -8.08 -8.22
CA VAL A 71 13.66 -7.81 -9.45
C VAL A 71 14.39 -6.71 -10.22
N PRO A 72 15.45 -7.08 -10.98
CA PRO A 72 16.33 -6.10 -11.60
C PRO A 72 15.68 -5.45 -12.82
N GLU A 73 16.11 -4.22 -13.12
CA GLU A 73 15.63 -3.47 -14.28
C GLU A 73 16.30 -3.91 -15.61
N ASP A 74 17.45 -4.56 -15.53
CA ASP A 74 18.24 -4.94 -16.69
C ASP A 74 18.03 -6.38 -17.19
N ALA A 75 17.03 -7.08 -16.64
CA ALA A 75 16.67 -8.40 -17.12
C ALA A 75 15.99 -8.30 -18.51
N PRO A 76 16.02 -9.38 -19.32
CA PRO A 76 15.50 -9.35 -20.69
C PRO A 76 13.98 -9.51 -20.72
N TYR A 77 13.25 -8.52 -20.28
CA TYR A 77 11.79 -8.52 -20.31
C TYR A 77 11.27 -8.28 -21.72
N GLN A 78 10.14 -8.93 -22.07
CA GLN A 78 9.45 -8.67 -23.33
C GLN A 78 8.70 -7.34 -23.29
N HIS A 79 8.09 -7.02 -22.13
CA HIS A 79 7.39 -5.75 -21.92
C HIS A 79 8.40 -4.69 -21.49
N ASP A 80 9.02 -4.01 -22.45
CA ASP A 80 10.17 -3.13 -22.20
C ASP A 80 10.01 -1.69 -22.73
N TYR A 81 8.82 -1.31 -23.22
CA TYR A 81 8.61 -0.05 -23.94
C TYR A 81 8.00 1.07 -23.07
N GLU A 82 7.82 0.85 -21.78
CA GLU A 82 7.26 1.85 -20.85
C GLU A 82 8.28 2.33 -19.81
N GLY A 83 9.56 2.09 -20.04
CA GLY A 83 10.66 2.44 -19.14
C GLY A 83 11.23 1.23 -18.43
N ALA A 84 12.48 1.33 -17.99
CA ALA A 84 13.19 0.21 -17.36
C ALA A 84 12.57 -0.18 -16.01
N ASP A 85 11.90 0.74 -15.34
CA ASP A 85 11.25 0.49 -14.05
C ASP A 85 9.88 -0.17 -14.16
N ASP A 86 9.28 -0.23 -15.36
CA ASP A 86 7.87 -0.64 -15.49
C ASP A 86 7.64 -2.13 -15.24
N MET A 87 8.29 -3.02 -15.97
CA MET A 87 8.05 -4.45 -15.77
C MET A 87 8.49 -4.93 -14.39
N PRO A 88 9.65 -4.49 -13.85
CA PRO A 88 9.97 -4.74 -12.44
C PRO A 88 8.89 -4.27 -11.46
N ALA A 89 8.29 -3.09 -11.70
CA ALA A 89 7.21 -2.58 -10.86
C ALA A 89 6.00 -3.51 -10.85
N ARG A 90 5.61 -4.03 -12.01
CA ARG A 90 4.49 -4.97 -12.15
C ARG A 90 4.76 -6.29 -11.44
N ILE A 91 5.98 -6.79 -11.52
CA ILE A 91 6.39 -8.01 -10.79
C ILE A 91 6.33 -7.78 -9.28
N LYS A 92 6.87 -6.66 -8.81
CA LYS A 92 6.85 -6.32 -7.38
C LYS A 92 5.43 -6.16 -6.86
N SER A 93 4.55 -5.54 -7.65
CA SER A 93 3.13 -5.41 -7.32
C SER A 93 2.49 -6.78 -7.08
N SER A 94 2.76 -7.74 -7.96
CA SER A 94 2.21 -9.11 -7.83
C SER A 94 2.83 -9.87 -6.67
N LEU A 95 4.12 -9.70 -6.42
CA LEU A 95 4.81 -10.37 -5.31
C LEU A 95 4.34 -9.86 -3.95
N LEU A 96 4.20 -8.57 -3.80
CA LEU A 96 3.89 -7.92 -2.51
C LEU A 96 2.39 -7.82 -2.26
N GLY A 97 1.60 -7.74 -3.32
CA GLY A 97 0.16 -7.68 -3.23
C GLY A 97 -0.41 -6.27 -3.32
N THR A 98 -1.71 -6.21 -3.57
CA THR A 98 -2.45 -4.96 -3.77
C THR A 98 -3.61 -4.77 -2.82
N SER A 99 -3.81 -5.69 -1.89
CA SER A 99 -4.94 -5.59 -0.95
C SER A 99 -4.53 -5.95 0.46
N LEU A 100 -5.25 -5.35 1.41
CA LEU A 100 -5.10 -5.65 2.83
C LEU A 100 -6.49 -5.82 3.43
N MET A 101 -6.62 -6.77 4.37
CA MET A 101 -7.80 -6.93 5.20
C MET A 101 -7.39 -6.68 6.64
N LEU A 102 -7.95 -5.65 7.26
CA LEU A 102 -7.52 -5.15 8.56
C LEU A 102 -8.67 -5.20 9.56
N PRO A 103 -8.48 -5.79 10.75
CA PRO A 103 -9.52 -5.76 11.78
C PRO A 103 -9.68 -4.37 12.38
N VAL A 104 -10.93 -4.06 12.72
CA VAL A 104 -11.30 -2.77 13.34
C VAL A 104 -11.95 -3.06 14.68
N SER A 105 -11.57 -2.33 15.71
CA SER A 105 -12.18 -2.38 17.02
C SER A 105 -12.24 -0.98 17.62
N ARG A 106 -13.41 -0.60 18.11
CA ARG A 106 -13.65 0.67 18.79
C ARG A 106 -13.16 1.86 17.96
N GLY A 107 -13.46 1.84 16.67
CA GLY A 107 -13.12 2.92 15.74
C GLY A 107 -11.65 2.99 15.37
N ARG A 108 -10.87 1.94 15.60
CA ARG A 108 -9.42 1.93 15.33
C ARG A 108 -9.02 0.64 14.63
N LEU A 109 -7.97 0.71 13.82
CA LEU A 109 -7.33 -0.46 13.26
C LEU A 109 -6.58 -1.21 14.36
N LEU A 110 -6.75 -2.54 14.41
CA LEU A 110 -6.04 -3.40 15.35
C LEU A 110 -4.68 -3.83 14.81
N LEU A 111 -3.88 -2.86 14.42
CA LEU A 111 -2.50 -3.15 14.02
C LEU A 111 -1.65 -3.46 15.26
N GLY A 112 -0.62 -4.29 15.09
CA GLY A 112 0.41 -4.46 16.11
C GLY A 112 1.13 -3.14 16.37
N THR A 113 1.78 -3.03 17.52
CA THR A 113 2.47 -1.80 17.95
C THR A 113 3.46 -1.28 16.90
N TRP A 114 4.13 -2.20 16.21
CA TRP A 114 5.17 -1.87 15.25
C TRP A 114 4.71 -1.96 13.79
N GLN A 115 3.42 -2.19 13.56
CA GLN A 115 2.89 -2.30 12.20
C GLN A 115 2.39 -0.95 11.69
N GLY A 116 2.73 -0.67 10.45
CA GLY A 116 2.12 0.42 9.69
C GLY A 116 1.80 -0.05 8.28
N ILE A 117 0.96 0.68 7.59
CA ILE A 117 0.59 0.40 6.21
C ILE A 117 1.65 1.01 5.30
N TYR A 118 2.22 0.18 4.43
CA TYR A 118 3.19 0.60 3.44
C TYR A 118 2.57 0.69 2.06
N LEU A 119 2.78 1.82 1.39
CA LEU A 119 2.71 1.87 -0.07
C LEU A 119 4.09 1.55 -0.62
N GLY A 120 4.20 0.50 -1.41
CA GLY A 120 5.36 0.29 -2.27
C GLY A 120 5.12 1.02 -3.58
N GLU A 121 5.81 2.15 -3.80
CA GLU A 121 5.81 2.83 -5.08
C GLU A 121 6.95 2.28 -5.91
N HIS A 122 6.62 1.52 -6.96
CA HIS A 122 7.64 0.79 -7.72
C HIS A 122 8.02 1.48 -9.03
N ARG A 123 7.37 2.61 -9.34
CA ARG A 123 7.72 3.44 -10.49
C ARG A 123 8.47 4.70 -10.05
N ILE A 124 9.38 5.17 -10.91
CA ILE A 124 10.08 6.44 -10.67
C ILE A 124 9.10 7.61 -10.74
N HIS A 125 8.15 7.55 -11.69
CA HIS A 125 7.10 8.55 -11.86
C HIS A 125 5.73 7.84 -11.86
N GLY A 126 5.31 7.36 -10.69
CA GLY A 126 4.08 6.60 -10.54
C GLY A 126 2.80 7.44 -10.49
N GLY A 127 2.92 8.72 -10.19
CA GLY A 127 1.77 9.60 -10.00
C GLY A 127 1.02 9.30 -8.72
N GLN A 128 -0.20 9.81 -8.62
CA GLN A 128 -1.08 9.55 -7.50
C GLN A 128 -1.61 8.11 -7.58
N ARG A 129 -1.79 7.48 -6.41
CA ARG A 129 -2.31 6.12 -6.33
C ARG A 129 -3.68 6.13 -5.67
N ARG A 130 -4.62 5.34 -6.21
CA ARG A 130 -5.98 5.24 -5.69
C ARG A 130 -6.18 3.94 -4.95
N ILE A 131 -6.88 4.03 -3.83
CA ILE A 131 -7.26 2.89 -2.99
C ILE A 131 -8.77 2.93 -2.79
N VAL A 132 -9.44 1.80 -3.03
CA VAL A 132 -10.83 1.63 -2.61
C VAL A 132 -10.82 1.07 -1.21
N ALA A 133 -11.39 1.81 -0.28
CA ALA A 133 -11.55 1.40 1.11
C ALA A 133 -13.00 0.95 1.33
N THR A 134 -13.16 -0.30 1.76
CA THR A 134 -14.46 -0.87 2.10
C THR A 134 -14.45 -1.25 3.57
N LEU A 135 -15.36 -0.67 4.32
CA LEU A 135 -15.49 -0.84 5.77
C LEU A 135 -16.79 -1.53 6.07
N GLN A 136 -16.74 -2.63 6.82
CA GLN A 136 -17.91 -3.37 7.24
C GLN A 136 -17.83 -3.63 8.74
N GLY A 137 -18.94 -3.47 9.44
CA GLY A 137 -18.98 -3.79 10.85
C GLY A 137 -20.23 -3.27 11.55
N ASP A 138 -20.20 -3.50 12.87
CA ASP A 138 -21.26 -3.05 13.78
C ASP A 138 -20.92 -1.66 14.32
N ASP A 139 -21.94 -0.89 14.49
CA ASP A 139 -21.83 0.48 15.07
C ASP A 139 -21.63 0.46 16.57
#